data_f2753510a4239d76a4b1cafcee9e0802
#
_entry.id   f2753510a4239d76a4b1cafcee9e0802
#
_cell.length_a   1.000
_cell.length_b   1.000
_cell.length_c   1.000
_cell.angle_alpha   90.00
_cell.angle_beta   90.00
_cell.angle_gamma   90.00
#
_symmetry.space_group_name_H-M   'P 1'
#
loop_
_entity.id
_entity.type
_entity.pdbx_description
1 polymer ?
#
loop_
_entity_poly.entity_id
_entity_poly.type
_entity_poly.pdbx_seq_one_letter_code
_entity_poly.pdbx_strand_id
1 'polypeptide(L)'
;MKKDEIIAGLNEFPYGKEGIWLITGAALVLYGVRDETADIDMGCTSAVADRLEEDGYLYKVTEDGNRWFKIDDHIEVFENWLFDRVELHDGCPVMSLKGIREMKQHLGREKDLRDIRLIDDFLSRADPDKSAG
;
A
#
# COMPACT_ATOMS: atom_id res chain seq x y z
N MET A 1 8.09 -2.04 11.42
CA MET A 1 8.64 -0.82 10.78
C MET A 1 7.75 0.37 11.09
N LYS A 2 8.39 1.44 11.49
CA LYS A 2 7.73 2.72 11.73
C LYS A 2 7.85 3.61 10.48
N LYS A 3 7.21 4.76 10.52
CA LYS A 3 7.13 5.69 9.39
C LYS A 3 8.49 6.00 8.78
N ASP A 4 9.49 6.34 9.59
CA ASP A 4 10.82 6.71 9.09
C ASP A 4 11.51 5.56 8.36
N GLU A 5 11.33 4.34 8.82
CA GLU A 5 11.88 3.15 8.18
C GLU A 5 11.21 2.87 6.83
N ILE A 6 9.89 3.10 6.75
CA ILE A 6 9.13 2.93 5.51
C ILE A 6 9.60 3.96 4.47
N ILE A 7 9.74 5.22 4.88
CA ILE A 7 10.20 6.30 4.01
C ILE A 7 11.60 5.98 3.47
N ALA A 8 12.51 5.55 4.36
CA ALA A 8 13.87 5.17 3.97
C ALA A 8 13.86 4.01 2.97
N GLY A 9 13.03 2.99 3.23
CA GLY A 9 12.89 1.85 2.34
C GLY A 9 12.43 2.22 0.93
N LEU A 10 11.47 3.15 0.82
CA LEU A 10 11.01 3.63 -0.47
C LEU A 10 12.07 4.45 -1.19
N ASN A 11 12.82 5.28 -0.45
CA ASN A 11 13.89 6.09 -1.04
C ASN A 11 15.03 5.21 -1.60
N GLU A 12 15.23 4.04 -1.02
CA GLU A 12 16.25 3.08 -1.46
C GLU A 12 15.75 2.12 -2.55
N PHE A 13 14.44 2.14 -2.85
CA PHE A 13 13.88 1.24 -3.85
C PHE A 13 14.50 1.50 -5.23
N PRO A 14 15.13 0.49 -5.87
CA PRO A 14 15.96 0.71 -7.06
C PRO A 14 15.20 1.14 -8.32
N TYR A 15 13.88 1.02 -8.34
CA TYR A 15 13.06 1.37 -9.50
C TYR A 15 12.42 2.76 -9.39
N GLY A 16 12.78 3.52 -8.34
CA GLY A 16 12.23 4.85 -8.12
C GLY A 16 10.80 4.82 -7.57
N LYS A 17 10.22 5.99 -7.38
CA LYS A 17 8.90 6.14 -6.78
C LYS A 17 7.79 6.45 -7.78
N GLU A 18 8.10 6.68 -9.04
CA GLU A 18 7.13 7.14 -10.03
C GLU A 18 6.11 6.07 -10.45
N GLY A 19 6.47 4.81 -10.41
CA GLY A 19 5.61 3.72 -10.85
C GLY A 19 5.16 2.80 -9.73
N ILE A 20 5.25 3.24 -8.48
CA ILE A 20 4.87 2.46 -7.31
C ILE A 20 3.99 3.28 -6.36
N TRP A 21 3.28 2.59 -5.46
CA TRP A 21 2.48 3.20 -4.40
C TRP A 21 2.29 2.20 -3.26
N LEU A 22 2.25 2.70 -2.03
CA LEU A 22 1.95 1.85 -0.86
C LEU A 22 0.46 1.50 -0.84
N ILE A 23 0.12 0.29 -0.42
CA ILE A 23 -1.26 -0.24 -0.52
C ILE A 23 -1.88 -0.81 0.76
N THR A 24 -1.11 -1.18 1.76
CA THR A 24 -1.63 -1.86 2.97
C THR A 24 -1.09 -1.24 4.25
N GLY A 25 -0.59 -2.06 5.17
CA GLY A 25 -0.12 -1.62 6.49
C GLY A 25 0.86 -0.45 6.44
N ALA A 26 1.84 -0.48 5.52
CA ALA A 26 2.77 0.63 5.38
C ALA A 26 2.06 1.93 4.97
N ALA A 27 1.07 1.84 4.08
CA ALA A 27 0.24 2.98 3.72
C ALA A 27 -0.50 3.53 4.93
N LEU A 28 -1.10 2.65 5.74
CA LEU A 28 -1.82 3.05 6.95
C LEU A 28 -0.91 3.73 7.97
N VAL A 29 0.36 3.31 8.05
CA VAL A 29 1.35 3.98 8.91
C VAL A 29 1.61 5.41 8.42
N LEU A 30 1.76 5.61 7.10
CA LEU A 30 2.01 6.95 6.55
C LEU A 30 0.82 7.89 6.79
N TYR A 31 -0.40 7.37 6.75
CA TYR A 31 -1.59 8.16 7.05
C TYR A 31 -1.79 8.43 8.56
N GLY A 32 -1.06 7.71 9.42
CA GLY A 32 -1.23 7.84 10.86
C GLY A 32 -2.36 6.98 11.43
N VAL A 33 -2.90 6.05 10.65
CA VAL A 33 -3.95 5.11 11.10
C VAL A 33 -3.35 4.02 11.98
N ARG A 34 -2.12 3.62 11.70
CA ARG A 34 -1.36 2.63 12.47
C ARG A 34 -0.01 3.23 12.85
N ASP A 35 0.56 2.74 13.95
CA ASP A 35 1.88 3.20 14.42
C ASP A 35 3.03 2.48 13.73
N GLU A 36 2.83 1.22 13.36
CA GLU A 36 3.87 0.39 12.74
C GLU A 36 3.27 -0.74 11.91
N THR A 37 4.10 -1.35 11.08
CA THR A 37 3.76 -2.53 10.28
C THR A 37 4.96 -3.46 10.19
N ALA A 38 4.73 -4.74 9.91
CA ALA A 38 5.80 -5.72 9.73
C ALA A 38 6.42 -5.64 8.33
N ASP A 39 5.62 -5.36 7.32
CA ASP A 39 6.03 -5.47 5.92
C ASP A 39 5.63 -4.24 5.10
N ILE A 40 6.28 -4.08 3.95
CA ILE A 40 5.93 -3.08 2.96
C ILE A 40 5.30 -3.80 1.77
N ASP A 41 4.01 -3.53 1.53
CA ASP A 41 3.33 -3.98 0.32
C ASP A 41 3.09 -2.76 -0.56
N MET A 42 3.38 -2.90 -1.84
CA MET A 42 3.17 -1.81 -2.79
C MET A 42 2.53 -2.31 -4.08
N GLY A 43 1.78 -1.44 -4.73
CA GLY A 43 1.33 -1.64 -6.09
C GLY A 43 2.36 -1.09 -7.05
N CYS A 44 2.35 -1.53 -8.29
CA CYS A 44 3.21 -0.97 -9.32
C CYS A 44 2.53 -0.97 -10.68
N THR A 45 3.07 -0.17 -11.60
CA THR A 45 2.67 -0.18 -13.00
C THR A 45 3.20 -1.43 -13.69
N SER A 46 2.61 -1.77 -14.83
CA SER A 46 3.12 -2.87 -15.67
C SER A 46 4.55 -2.61 -16.14
N ALA A 47 4.92 -1.34 -16.37
CA ALA A 47 6.29 -0.98 -16.74
C ALA A 47 7.30 -1.36 -15.66
N VAL A 48 6.99 -1.11 -14.39
CA VAL A 48 7.84 -1.52 -13.26
C VAL A 48 7.86 -3.05 -13.15
N ALA A 49 6.71 -3.70 -13.29
CA ALA A 49 6.64 -5.16 -13.26
C ALA A 49 7.50 -5.79 -14.37
N ASP A 50 7.50 -5.22 -15.57
CA ASP A 50 8.36 -5.67 -16.67
C ASP A 50 9.84 -5.60 -16.28
N ARG A 51 10.26 -4.51 -15.64
CA ARG A 51 11.65 -4.33 -15.18
C ARG A 51 12.03 -5.34 -14.11
N LEU A 52 11.12 -5.61 -13.16
CA LEU A 52 11.34 -6.62 -12.13
C LEU A 52 11.52 -8.00 -12.74
N GLU A 53 10.70 -8.36 -13.72
CA GLU A 53 10.80 -9.64 -14.41
C GLU A 53 12.12 -9.73 -15.19
N GLU A 54 12.49 -8.69 -15.92
CA GLU A 54 13.75 -8.62 -16.67
C GLU A 54 14.98 -8.78 -15.75
N ASP A 55 14.90 -8.23 -14.55
CA ASP A 55 15.98 -8.31 -13.56
C ASP A 55 16.01 -9.65 -12.80
N GLY A 56 15.10 -10.56 -13.14
CA GLY A 56 15.14 -11.94 -12.64
C GLY A 56 14.34 -12.19 -11.36
N TYR A 57 13.53 -11.24 -10.90
CA TYR A 57 12.67 -11.50 -9.76
C TYR A 57 11.58 -12.50 -10.11
N LEU A 58 11.42 -13.50 -9.27
CA LEU A 58 10.37 -14.49 -9.43
C LEU A 58 9.02 -13.91 -9.05
N TYR A 59 7.97 -14.37 -9.72
CA TYR A 59 6.63 -13.89 -9.45
C TYR A 59 5.60 -15.01 -9.59
N LYS A 60 4.45 -14.79 -8.96
CA LYS A 60 3.24 -15.58 -9.17
C LYS A 60 2.23 -14.70 -9.90
N VAL A 61 1.27 -15.32 -10.55
CA VAL A 61 0.19 -14.58 -11.24
C VAL A 61 -1.07 -14.70 -10.39
N THR A 62 -1.70 -13.55 -10.11
CA THR A 62 -2.96 -13.50 -9.36
C THR A 62 -4.12 -13.95 -10.26
N GLU A 63 -5.31 -14.15 -9.68
CA GLU A 63 -6.51 -14.49 -10.43
C GLU A 63 -6.85 -13.45 -11.50
N ASP A 64 -6.52 -12.19 -11.25
CA ASP A 64 -6.73 -11.08 -12.17
C ASP A 64 -5.70 -11.02 -13.30
N GLY A 65 -4.74 -11.95 -13.33
CA GLY A 65 -3.70 -11.98 -14.34
C GLY A 65 -2.53 -11.03 -14.08
N ASN A 66 -2.41 -10.48 -12.88
CA ASN A 66 -1.35 -9.56 -12.51
C ASN A 66 -0.20 -10.28 -11.83
N ARG A 67 1.03 -9.76 -12.01
CA ARG A 67 2.23 -10.34 -11.41
C ARG A 67 2.38 -9.90 -9.97
N TRP A 68 2.77 -10.82 -9.11
CA TRP A 68 3.01 -10.60 -7.70
C TRP A 68 4.44 -11.04 -7.39
N PHE A 69 5.29 -10.08 -7.03
CA PHE A 69 6.70 -10.28 -6.74
C PHE A 69 6.97 -10.21 -5.25
N LYS A 70 7.85 -11.07 -4.77
CA LYS A 70 8.43 -10.96 -3.44
C LYS A 70 9.87 -10.50 -3.60
N ILE A 71 10.13 -9.24 -3.25
CA ILE A 71 11.46 -8.63 -3.45
C ILE A 71 12.45 -9.13 -2.39
N ASP A 72 12.00 -9.17 -1.14
CA ASP A 72 12.75 -9.74 -0.03
C ASP A 72 11.76 -10.20 1.06
N ASP A 73 12.26 -10.49 2.26
CA ASP A 73 11.40 -10.99 3.35
C ASP A 73 10.33 -9.99 3.81
N HIS A 74 10.48 -8.70 3.47
CA HIS A 74 9.63 -7.63 3.97
C HIS A 74 8.95 -6.81 2.89
N ILE A 75 9.28 -7.00 1.61
CA ILE A 75 8.74 -6.18 0.52
C ILE A 75 8.08 -7.07 -0.52
N GLU A 76 6.79 -6.82 -0.78
CA GLU A 76 6.02 -7.45 -1.85
C GLU A 76 5.48 -6.39 -2.79
N VAL A 77 5.43 -6.71 -4.08
CA VAL A 77 4.99 -5.79 -5.13
C VAL A 77 3.90 -6.45 -5.97
N PHE A 78 2.78 -5.75 -6.15
CA PHE A 78 1.59 -6.24 -6.85
C PHE A 78 1.32 -5.37 -8.07
N GLU A 79 1.40 -5.96 -9.25
CA GLU A 79 1.12 -5.26 -10.50
C GLU A 79 -0.33 -4.79 -10.56
N ASN A 80 -0.54 -3.50 -10.89
CA ASN A 80 -1.85 -2.88 -11.13
C ASN A 80 -2.84 -2.90 -9.96
N TRP A 81 -2.38 -3.13 -8.74
CA TRP A 81 -3.24 -3.10 -7.55
C TRP A 81 -3.50 -1.66 -7.09
N LEU A 82 -4.39 -0.98 -7.81
CA LEU A 82 -4.80 0.39 -7.51
C LEU A 82 -6.33 0.46 -7.55
N PHE A 83 -6.94 0.78 -6.41
CA PHE A 83 -8.39 0.81 -6.23
C PHE A 83 -8.97 2.22 -6.24
N ASP A 84 -8.13 3.25 -6.20
CA ASP A 84 -8.51 4.64 -6.28
C ASP A 84 -7.27 5.44 -6.72
N ARG A 85 -7.11 6.67 -6.30
CA ARG A 85 -5.99 7.51 -6.71
C ARG A 85 -4.76 7.30 -5.83
N VAL A 86 -3.61 7.76 -6.32
CA VAL A 86 -2.36 7.83 -5.56
C VAL A 86 -2.20 9.26 -5.02
N GLU A 87 -1.84 9.38 -3.76
CA GLU A 87 -1.53 10.64 -3.08
C GLU A 87 -0.09 10.64 -2.61
N LEU A 88 0.48 11.82 -2.35
CA LEU A 88 1.82 11.93 -1.80
C LEU A 88 1.74 12.26 -0.32
N HIS A 89 2.41 11.47 0.52
CA HIS A 89 2.55 11.69 1.96
C HIS A 89 4.03 11.58 2.31
N ASP A 90 4.60 12.68 2.84
CA ASP A 90 6.04 12.76 3.15
C ASP A 90 6.92 12.37 1.96
N GLY A 91 6.49 12.74 0.75
CA GLY A 91 7.19 12.43 -0.50
C GLY A 91 7.01 11.00 -0.99
N CYS A 92 6.21 10.19 -0.32
CA CYS A 92 5.96 8.80 -0.71
C CYS A 92 4.60 8.66 -1.39
N PRO A 93 4.53 7.97 -2.55
CA PRO A 93 3.26 7.69 -3.19
C PRO A 93 2.48 6.63 -2.41
N VAL A 94 1.23 6.92 -2.12
CA VAL A 94 0.36 6.09 -1.29
C VAL A 94 -1.02 6.03 -1.92
N MET A 95 -1.62 4.85 -1.99
CA MET A 95 -3.02 4.76 -2.40
C MET A 95 -3.90 5.50 -1.39
N SER A 96 -4.93 6.21 -1.86
CA SER A 96 -5.84 6.94 -0.97
C SER A 96 -6.47 6.01 0.08
N LEU A 97 -6.86 6.57 1.23
CA LEU A 97 -7.55 5.78 2.25
C LEU A 97 -8.82 5.13 1.72
N LYS A 98 -9.55 5.81 0.85
CA LYS A 98 -10.72 5.24 0.17
C LYS A 98 -10.35 4.00 -0.62
N GLY A 99 -9.26 4.05 -1.39
CA GLY A 99 -8.78 2.92 -2.18
C GLY A 99 -8.32 1.76 -1.29
N ILE A 100 -7.60 2.05 -0.22
CA ILE A 100 -7.18 1.02 0.74
C ILE A 100 -8.41 0.34 1.35
N ARG A 101 -9.40 1.12 1.74
CA ARG A 101 -10.64 0.59 2.31
C ARG A 101 -11.37 -0.32 1.31
N GLU A 102 -11.50 0.10 0.06
CA GLU A 102 -12.12 -0.71 -0.99
C GLU A 102 -11.36 -2.01 -1.23
N MET A 103 -10.02 -1.95 -1.28
CA MET A 103 -9.19 -3.14 -1.43
C MET A 103 -9.43 -4.12 -0.28
N LYS A 104 -9.48 -3.63 0.96
CA LYS A 104 -9.70 -4.47 2.13
C LYS A 104 -11.11 -5.06 2.16
N GLN A 105 -12.11 -4.33 1.68
CA GLN A 105 -13.46 -4.87 1.50
C GLN A 105 -13.46 -6.01 0.48
N HIS A 106 -12.73 -5.85 -0.60
CA HIS A 106 -12.60 -6.86 -1.64
C HIS A 106 -11.94 -8.14 -1.11
N LEU A 107 -10.87 -8.00 -0.32
CA LEU A 107 -10.17 -9.12 0.30
C LEU A 107 -11.01 -9.80 1.39
N GLY A 108 -11.74 -9.00 2.19
CA GLY A 108 -12.76 -9.50 3.13
C GLY A 108 -12.29 -10.40 4.25
N ARG A 109 -10.98 -10.48 4.54
CA ARG A 109 -10.44 -11.29 5.62
C ARG A 109 -10.71 -10.62 6.96
N GLU A 110 -10.63 -11.39 8.06
CA GLU A 110 -10.86 -10.84 9.39
C GLU A 110 -9.91 -9.67 9.70
N LYS A 111 -8.63 -9.79 9.34
CA LYS A 111 -7.66 -8.72 9.52
C LYS A 111 -7.99 -7.48 8.67
N ASP A 112 -8.60 -7.67 7.52
CA ASP A 112 -9.01 -6.57 6.65
C ASP A 112 -10.19 -5.82 7.24
N LEU A 113 -11.14 -6.52 7.84
CA LEU A 113 -12.28 -5.91 8.54
C LEU A 113 -11.82 -5.10 9.74
N ARG A 114 -10.81 -5.57 10.47
CA ARG A 114 -10.20 -4.80 11.57
C ARG A 114 -9.55 -3.52 11.08
N ASP A 115 -8.84 -3.59 9.96
CA ASP A 115 -8.20 -2.41 9.38
C ASP A 115 -9.25 -1.41 8.86
N ILE A 116 -10.35 -1.88 8.30
CA ILE A 116 -11.45 -1.00 7.89
C ILE A 116 -12.00 -0.23 9.09
N ARG A 117 -12.18 -0.89 10.24
CA ARG A 117 -12.63 -0.22 11.47
C ARG A 117 -11.63 0.85 11.93
N LEU A 118 -10.32 0.55 11.85
CA LEU A 118 -9.29 1.53 12.18
C LEU A 118 -9.35 2.74 11.25
N ILE A 119 -9.53 2.52 9.97
CA ILE A 119 -9.67 3.60 8.98
C ILE A 119 -10.90 4.46 9.29
N ASP A 120 -12.03 3.84 9.54
CA ASP A 120 -13.29 4.55 9.82
C ASP A 120 -13.19 5.37 11.11
N ASP A 121 -12.57 4.82 12.16
CA ASP A 121 -12.31 5.54 13.41
C ASP A 121 -11.37 6.73 13.18
N PHE A 122 -10.33 6.52 12.40
CA PHE A 122 -9.38 7.59 12.07
C PHE A 122 -10.07 8.74 11.32
N LEU A 123 -10.88 8.42 10.32
CA LEU A 123 -11.60 9.42 9.54
C LEU A 123 -12.61 10.19 10.41
N SER A 124 -13.26 9.52 11.33
CA SER A 124 -14.19 10.16 12.29
C SER A 124 -13.48 11.17 13.18
N ARG A 125 -12.28 10.81 13.65
CA ARG A 125 -11.50 11.71 14.53
C ARG A 125 -10.85 12.85 13.75
N ALA A 126 -10.48 12.61 12.51
CA ALA A 126 -9.83 13.62 11.67
C ALA A 126 -10.80 14.69 11.17
N ASP A 127 -12.11 14.41 11.18
CA ASP A 127 -13.16 15.32 10.75
C ASP A 127 -14.27 15.38 11.79
N PRO A 128 -14.10 16.19 12.87
CA PRO A 128 -15.09 16.32 13.94
C PRO A 128 -16.44 16.84 13.44
N ASP A 129 -16.44 17.74 12.46
CA ASP A 129 -17.68 18.30 11.90
C ASP A 129 -18.52 17.21 11.23
N LYS A 130 -17.86 16.31 10.52
CA LYS A 130 -18.51 15.18 9.89
C LYS A 130 -19.05 14.19 10.92
N SER A 131 -18.32 13.99 12.02
CA SER A 131 -18.77 13.13 13.12
C SER A 131 -19.95 13.71 13.88
N ALA A 132 -20.05 15.04 13.99
CA ALA A 132 -21.10 15.74 14.69
C ALA A 132 -22.39 15.84 13.90
N GLY A 133 -22.28 15.70 12.60
CA GLY A 133 -23.42 15.72 11.69
C GLY A 133 -24.02 14.33 11.54
#